data_e5b62445f54f4da92064b49c75e96c88
#
_entry.id   e5b62445f54f4da92064b49c75e96c88
#
_cell.length_a   1.000
_cell.length_b   1.000
_cell.length_c   1.000
_cell.angle_alpha   90.00
_cell.angle_beta   90.00
_cell.angle_gamma   90.00
#
_symmetry.space_group_name_H-M   'P 1'
#
loop_
_entity.id
_entity.type
_entity.pdbx_description
1 polymer ?
#
loop_
_entity_poly.entity_id
_entity_poly.type
_entity_poly.pdbx_seq_one_letter_code
_entity_poly.pdbx_strand_id
1 'polypeptide(L)'
;MVVAILGHGTVGGGVYELLKNRSDITVKYVLDRSPIAELGAVSVTDFSTILNDGEVDTVVEVMGGLEPAHEYMVAAMRAGKNIVTANKHLLAAYLSLIHI
;
A
#
# COMPACT_ATOMS: atom_id res chain seq x y z
N MET A 1 -0.49 1.93 -14.54
CA MET A 1 -0.56 2.14 -13.07
C MET A 1 0.41 1.19 -12.37
N VAL A 2 1.31 1.74 -11.60
CA VAL A 2 2.28 0.96 -10.83
C VAL A 2 1.89 1.05 -9.35
N VAL A 3 1.61 -0.08 -8.75
CA VAL A 3 0.96 -0.18 -7.44
C VAL A 3 1.89 -0.83 -6.41
N ALA A 4 1.86 -0.34 -5.19
CA ALA A 4 2.39 -1.02 -4.03
C ALA A 4 1.24 -1.34 -3.08
N ILE A 5 1.19 -2.56 -2.58
CA ILE A 5 0.17 -3.02 -1.64
C ILE A 5 0.79 -3.08 -0.24
N LEU A 6 0.16 -2.44 0.72
CA LEU A 6 0.60 -2.47 2.12
C LEU A 6 -0.25 -3.49 2.89
N GLY A 7 0.36 -4.61 3.23
CA GLY A 7 -0.27 -5.71 3.91
C GLY A 7 -0.53 -6.90 3.01
N HIS A 8 -0.33 -8.12 3.56
CA HIS A 8 -0.53 -9.37 2.83
C HIS A 8 -1.30 -10.41 3.66
N GLY A 9 -2.17 -9.95 4.55
CA GLY A 9 -3.09 -10.85 5.25
C GLY A 9 -4.20 -11.31 4.31
N THR A 10 -5.32 -11.74 4.86
CA THR A 10 -6.43 -12.26 4.06
C THR A 10 -6.90 -11.28 2.99
N VAL A 11 -7.10 -10.01 3.38
CA VAL A 11 -7.56 -8.98 2.43
C VAL A 11 -6.45 -8.62 1.45
N GLY A 12 -5.22 -8.39 1.94
CA GLY A 12 -4.09 -8.00 1.10
C GLY A 12 -3.72 -9.06 0.08
N GLY A 13 -3.74 -10.33 0.50
CA GLY A 13 -3.51 -11.46 -0.40
C GLY A 13 -4.56 -11.54 -1.49
N GLY A 14 -5.83 -11.30 -1.15
CA GLY A 14 -6.92 -11.27 -2.12
C GLY A 14 -6.77 -10.12 -3.13
N VAL A 15 -6.38 -8.94 -2.65
CA VAL A 15 -6.14 -7.79 -3.52
C VAL A 15 -4.99 -8.09 -4.48
N TYR A 16 -3.89 -8.66 -3.99
CA TYR A 16 -2.77 -9.04 -4.84
C TYR A 16 -3.20 -10.02 -5.94
N GLU A 17 -3.96 -11.05 -5.58
CA GLU A 17 -4.43 -12.04 -6.56
C GLU A 17 -5.31 -11.42 -7.65
N LEU A 18 -6.13 -10.44 -7.29
CA LEU A 18 -6.96 -9.74 -8.26
C LEU A 18 -6.14 -8.83 -9.19
N LEU A 19 -5.14 -8.14 -8.65
CA LEU A 19 -4.41 -7.13 -9.41
C LEU A 19 -3.28 -7.70 -10.26
N LYS A 20 -2.64 -8.79 -9.82
CA LYS A 20 -1.46 -9.32 -10.51
C LYS A 20 -1.73 -9.76 -11.94
N ASN A 21 -2.98 -10.12 -12.25
CA ASN A 21 -3.37 -10.62 -13.57
C ASN A 21 -3.92 -9.52 -14.49
N ARG A 22 -4.01 -8.28 -14.03
CA ARG A 22 -4.49 -7.18 -14.86
C ARG A 22 -3.37 -6.65 -15.73
N SER A 23 -3.67 -6.43 -17.01
CA SER A 23 -2.67 -5.91 -17.95
C SER A 23 -2.41 -4.41 -17.79
N ASP A 24 -3.37 -3.70 -17.19
CA ASP A 24 -3.29 -2.25 -16.98
C ASP A 24 -2.67 -1.86 -15.64
N ILE A 25 -2.34 -2.83 -14.79
CA ILE A 25 -1.78 -2.61 -13.45
C ILE A 25 -0.54 -3.46 -13.26
N THR A 26 0.53 -2.85 -12.77
CA THR A 26 1.73 -3.55 -12.34
C THR A 26 1.82 -3.47 -10.83
N VAL A 27 1.79 -4.60 -10.14
CA VAL A 27 2.05 -4.65 -8.69
C VAL A 27 3.55 -4.78 -8.51
N LYS A 28 4.19 -3.69 -8.11
CA LYS A 28 5.65 -3.66 -7.97
C LYS A 28 6.12 -4.14 -6.61
N TYR A 29 5.37 -3.82 -5.56
CA TYR A 29 5.73 -4.18 -4.19
C TYR A 29 4.52 -4.64 -3.40
N VAL A 30 4.76 -5.58 -2.49
CA VAL A 30 3.84 -5.95 -1.41
C VAL A 30 4.62 -5.85 -0.11
N LEU A 31 4.18 -4.97 0.79
CA LEU A 31 4.83 -4.74 2.08
C LEU A 31 4.18 -5.60 3.15
N ASP A 32 5.00 -6.31 3.93
CA ASP A 32 4.56 -6.99 5.14
C ASP A 32 5.69 -6.93 6.16
N ARG A 33 5.38 -7.31 7.41
CA ARG A 33 6.36 -7.33 8.50
C ARG A 33 7.47 -8.34 8.25
N SER A 34 7.14 -9.44 7.58
CA SER A 34 8.09 -10.50 7.26
C SER A 34 8.11 -10.73 5.76
N PRO A 35 9.25 -11.18 5.21
CA PRO A 35 9.33 -11.50 3.79
C PRO A 35 8.32 -12.59 3.41
N ILE A 36 7.74 -12.46 2.22
CA ILE A 36 6.79 -13.42 1.67
C ILE A 36 7.49 -14.14 0.53
N ALA A 37 7.95 -15.36 0.82
CA ALA A 37 8.84 -16.11 -0.09
C ALA A 37 8.20 -16.33 -1.47
N GLU A 38 6.88 -16.57 -1.52
CA GLU A 38 6.17 -16.83 -2.76
C GLU A 38 6.17 -15.64 -3.72
N LEU A 39 6.35 -14.43 -3.18
CA LEU A 39 6.32 -13.20 -3.98
C LEU A 39 7.69 -12.78 -4.51
N GLY A 40 8.75 -13.38 -3.99
CA GLY A 40 10.12 -13.08 -4.44
C GLY A 40 10.46 -11.60 -4.33
N ALA A 41 10.91 -11.00 -5.43
CA ALA A 41 11.37 -9.61 -5.46
C ALA A 41 10.25 -8.58 -5.20
N VAL A 42 8.99 -8.97 -5.33
CA VAL A 42 7.84 -8.10 -5.04
C VAL A 42 7.68 -7.90 -3.52
N SER A 43 8.13 -8.86 -2.72
CA SER A 43 8.03 -8.79 -1.26
C SER A 43 9.05 -7.79 -0.70
N VAL A 44 8.57 -6.81 0.07
CA VAL A 44 9.43 -5.85 0.77
C VAL A 44 8.97 -5.74 2.23
N THR A 45 9.89 -5.36 3.10
CA THR A 45 9.60 -5.20 4.52
C THR A 45 9.83 -3.78 5.02
N ASP A 46 10.35 -2.91 4.16
CA ASP A 46 10.66 -1.52 4.51
C ASP A 46 9.86 -0.59 3.60
N PHE A 47 9.02 0.24 4.21
CA PHE A 47 8.18 1.19 3.47
C PHE A 47 9.00 2.21 2.68
N SER A 48 10.21 2.53 3.13
CA SER A 48 11.04 3.50 2.41
C SER A 48 11.37 3.05 0.98
N THR A 49 11.42 1.75 0.73
CA THR A 49 11.59 1.21 -0.62
C THR A 49 10.47 1.67 -1.55
N ILE A 50 9.24 1.66 -1.04
CA ILE A 50 8.05 2.09 -1.79
C ILE A 50 8.05 3.62 -1.93
N LEU A 51 8.29 4.31 -0.82
CA LEU A 51 8.23 5.77 -0.77
C LEU A 51 9.21 6.41 -1.73
N ASN A 52 10.42 5.85 -1.82
CA ASN A 52 11.50 6.40 -2.63
C ASN A 52 11.47 5.95 -4.09
N ASP A 53 10.54 5.07 -4.46
CA ASP A 53 10.43 4.61 -5.84
C ASP A 53 9.45 5.49 -6.60
N GLY A 54 9.98 6.35 -7.45
CA GLY A 54 9.18 7.30 -8.23
C GLY A 54 8.28 6.65 -9.28
N GLU A 55 8.50 5.37 -9.60
CA GLU A 55 7.62 4.65 -10.51
C GLU A 55 6.30 4.23 -9.86
N VAL A 56 6.29 4.08 -8.53
CA VAL A 56 5.07 3.74 -7.80
C VAL A 56 4.17 4.95 -7.75
N ASP A 57 3.04 4.89 -8.42
CA ASP A 57 2.09 5.99 -8.47
C ASP A 57 0.90 5.82 -7.54
N THR A 58 0.64 4.60 -7.07
CA THR A 58 -0.51 4.30 -6.23
C THR A 58 -0.14 3.35 -5.09
N VAL A 59 -0.60 3.67 -3.89
CA VAL A 59 -0.41 2.83 -2.71
C VAL A 59 -1.78 2.35 -2.23
N VAL A 60 -1.94 1.05 -2.13
CA VAL A 60 -3.16 0.40 -1.65
C VAL A 60 -2.93 -0.12 -0.24
N GLU A 61 -3.67 0.39 0.73
CA GLU A 61 -3.49 0.04 2.13
C GLU A 61 -4.58 -0.93 2.58
N VAL A 62 -4.17 -2.11 3.05
CA VAL A 62 -5.05 -3.17 3.54
C VAL A 62 -4.49 -3.81 4.80
N MET A 63 -3.76 -3.02 5.61
CA MET A 63 -3.06 -3.53 6.79
C MET A 63 -3.98 -3.73 7.99
N GLY A 64 -5.06 -2.95 8.08
CA GLY A 64 -5.89 -2.92 9.26
C GLY A 64 -5.26 -2.06 10.38
N GLY A 65 -6.10 -1.61 11.32
CA GLY A 65 -5.65 -0.75 12.40
C GLY A 65 -5.37 0.68 11.94
N LEU A 66 -4.86 1.52 12.84
CA LEU A 66 -4.55 2.92 12.53
C LEU A 66 -3.07 3.12 12.23
N GLU A 67 -2.20 2.61 13.09
CA GLU A 67 -0.75 2.75 12.92
C GLU A 67 -0.11 1.39 12.67
N PRO A 68 0.93 1.31 11.83
CA PRO A 68 1.63 2.39 11.14
C PRO A 68 0.97 2.81 9.82
N ALA A 69 -0.19 2.28 9.48
CA ALA A 69 -0.86 2.54 8.21
C ALA A 69 -1.09 4.04 7.97
N HIS A 70 -1.54 4.76 8.98
CA HIS A 70 -1.77 6.21 8.89
C HIS A 70 -0.49 6.96 8.53
N GLU A 71 0.60 6.65 9.21
CA GLU A 71 1.90 7.27 8.95
C GLU A 71 2.36 7.02 7.51
N TYR A 72 2.22 5.77 7.04
CA TYR A 72 2.61 5.41 5.68
C TYR A 72 1.78 6.14 4.63
N MET A 73 0.48 6.25 4.85
CA MET A 73 -0.41 6.89 3.90
C MET A 73 -0.16 8.40 3.82
N VAL A 74 0.10 9.06 4.96
CA VAL A 74 0.45 10.48 4.98
C VAL A 74 1.74 10.71 4.20
N ALA A 75 2.76 9.88 4.42
CA ALA A 75 4.03 9.99 3.72
C ALA A 75 3.86 9.78 2.21
N ALA A 76 3.08 8.78 1.81
CA ALA A 76 2.81 8.51 0.39
C ALA A 76 2.10 9.68 -0.27
N MET A 77 1.11 10.26 0.41
CA MET A 77 0.38 11.42 -0.09
C MET A 77 1.31 12.61 -0.28
N ARG A 78 2.19 12.87 0.67
CA ARG A 78 3.18 13.97 0.57
C ARG A 78 4.16 13.75 -0.56
N ALA A 79 4.42 12.49 -0.92
CA ALA A 79 5.28 12.14 -2.05
C ALA A 79 4.54 12.21 -3.39
N GLY A 80 3.29 12.62 -3.40
CA GLY A 80 2.49 12.76 -4.61
C GLY A 80 1.88 11.48 -5.14
N LYS A 81 1.86 10.41 -4.33
CA LYS A 81 1.27 9.13 -4.73
C LYS A 81 -0.23 9.13 -4.46
N ASN A 82 -0.98 8.41 -5.29
CA ASN A 82 -2.41 8.18 -5.06
C ASN A 82 -2.59 7.16 -3.93
N ILE A 83 -3.66 7.29 -3.17
CA ILE A 83 -3.94 6.46 -2.02
C ILE A 83 -5.29 5.78 -2.17
N VAL A 84 -5.33 4.46 -1.91
CA VAL A 84 -6.55 3.68 -1.82
C VAL A 84 -6.52 2.92 -0.50
N THR A 85 -7.56 3.03 0.31
CA THR A 85 -7.63 2.33 1.58
C THR A 85 -9.01 1.73 1.82
N ALA A 86 -9.04 0.51 2.38
CA ALA A 86 -10.25 -0.13 2.87
C ALA A 86 -10.40 0.02 4.39
N ASN A 87 -9.45 0.68 5.05
CA ASN A 87 -9.41 0.80 6.51
C ASN A 87 -10.27 1.96 6.97
N LYS A 88 -11.37 1.68 7.67
CA LYS A 88 -12.31 2.71 8.14
C LYS A 88 -11.66 3.71 9.10
N HIS A 89 -10.81 3.23 10.00
CA HIS A 89 -10.13 4.10 10.97
C HIS A 89 -9.14 5.02 10.26
N LEU A 90 -8.40 4.48 9.31
CA LEU A 90 -7.46 5.26 8.53
C LEU A 90 -8.17 6.29 7.67
N LEU A 91 -9.27 5.90 7.03
CA LEU A 91 -10.05 6.80 6.19
C LEU A 91 -10.61 7.98 7.01
N ALA A 92 -11.12 7.71 8.20
CA ALA A 92 -11.62 8.76 9.10
C ALA A 92 -10.50 9.74 9.49
N ALA A 93 -9.32 9.23 9.82
CA ALA A 93 -8.17 10.06 10.16
C ALA A 93 -7.72 10.90 8.97
N TYR A 94 -7.71 10.32 7.77
CA TYR A 94 -7.35 11.02 6.54
C TYR A 94 -8.32 12.15 6.24
N LEU A 95 -9.63 11.89 6.33
CA LEU A 95 -10.64 12.91 6.11
C LEU A 95 -10.53 14.05 7.11
N SER A 96 -10.20 13.75 8.35
CA SER A 96 -9.94 14.75 9.37
C SER A 96 -8.79 15.68 8.98
N LEU A 97 -7.76 15.16 8.33
CA LEU A 97 -6.62 15.97 7.87
C LEU A 97 -6.99 16.90 6.71
N ILE A 98 -7.80 16.42 5.78
CA ILE A 98 -8.12 17.22 4.59
C ILE A 98 -9.24 18.23 4.81
N HIS A 99 -9.97 18.14 5.92
CA HIS A 99 -11.03 19.07 6.26
C HIS A 99 -10.57 20.28 7.08
N ILE A 100 -9.31 20.40 7.32
CA ILE A 100 -8.75 21.49 8.10
C ILE A 100 -8.56 22.76 7.27
#